data_e6d003ce02198df2c40489305911a0be
#
_entry.id   e6d003ce02198df2c40489305911a0be
#
_cell.length_a   1.000
_cell.length_b   1.000
_cell.length_c   1.000
_cell.angle_alpha   90.00
_cell.angle_beta   90.00
_cell.angle_gamma   90.00
#
_symmetry.space_group_name_H-M   'P 1'
#
loop_
_entity.id
_entity.type
_entity.pdbx_description
1 polymer ?
#
loop_
_entity_poly.entity_id
_entity_poly.type
_entity_poly.pdbx_seq_one_letter_code
_entity_poly.pdbx_strand_id
1 'polypeptide(L)'
;EMLRSLVGSEMCIRDRDKGDGTSIARIAPEWEESEVHPSGVSVTSLLRGYGVFAGKTYEYRLVADSQPVDGLAGTFQTEAGQAIPYGDMNTWAEYNGYYTPEPGDTYAYPGVSYPCPQEEAFWGNGNNMFTKTLCTSAEEGEGKCAYLKGMSFGVYAAGNLFTGKFDFVGAELSGYARFGQVYAFEARPRALRLRYKATVNPIGEEGLGLKPGASATDIDEGRIFVCITDWSERHSVCSGLILSGIQQEQGTDAMIEKMNPFDPVTDADPAEGKVIAYGSYNITQSTTGWVDCEIKLMYKDTEARPADGRYSLVISCASSAFGDYLCGNMGNELYVDDFQWVY
;
A
#
# COMPACT_ATOMS: atom_id res chain seq x y z
N GLU A 1 -39.55 -23.76 -14.18
CA GLU A 1 -39.95 -23.74 -12.75
C GLU A 1 -38.79 -24.03 -11.80
N MET A 2 -37.93 -25.03 -12.12
CA MET A 2 -36.78 -25.35 -11.29
C MET A 2 -35.75 -24.21 -11.24
N LEU A 3 -35.56 -23.43 -12.30
CA LEU A 3 -34.66 -22.25 -12.35
C LEU A 3 -35.21 -21.05 -11.57
N ARG A 4 -36.54 -20.85 -11.47
CA ARG A 4 -37.14 -19.81 -10.62
C ARG A 4 -37.02 -20.13 -9.14
N SER A 5 -37.00 -21.41 -8.75
CA SER A 5 -36.76 -21.84 -7.38
C SER A 5 -35.34 -21.58 -6.89
N LEU A 6 -34.38 -21.53 -7.82
CA LEU A 6 -32.97 -21.20 -7.49
C LEU A 6 -32.73 -19.71 -7.24
N VAL A 7 -33.58 -18.81 -7.76
CA VAL A 7 -33.45 -17.35 -7.61
C VAL A 7 -33.71 -16.88 -6.16
N GLY A 8 -34.33 -17.69 -5.31
CA GLY A 8 -34.50 -17.42 -3.87
C GLY A 8 -33.61 -18.27 -2.96
N SER A 9 -32.78 -19.16 -3.52
CA SER A 9 -31.91 -20.01 -2.74
C SER A 9 -30.58 -19.32 -2.46
N GLU A 10 -30.31 -19.04 -1.20
CA GLU A 10 -29.05 -18.54 -0.74
C GLU A 10 -27.98 -19.63 -0.93
N MET A 11 -27.06 -19.44 -1.86
CA MET A 11 -25.85 -20.24 -1.89
C MET A 11 -24.93 -19.74 -0.77
N CYS A 12 -25.02 -20.40 0.37
CA CYS A 12 -24.30 -20.00 1.56
C CYS A 12 -22.96 -20.70 1.61
N ILE A 13 -21.91 -19.97 1.30
CA ILE A 13 -20.57 -20.29 1.76
C ILE A 13 -20.29 -19.33 2.94
N ARG A 14 -20.38 -19.80 4.17
CA ARG A 14 -19.94 -19.00 5.31
C ARG A 14 -18.44 -19.10 5.42
N ASP A 15 -17.81 -17.96 5.63
CA ASP A 15 -16.44 -17.88 6.11
C ASP A 15 -16.40 -18.49 7.53
N ARG A 16 -16.09 -19.77 7.59
CA ARG A 16 -15.97 -20.52 8.83
C ARG A 16 -14.62 -21.21 8.79
N ASP A 17 -13.70 -20.70 9.59
CA ASP A 17 -12.47 -21.43 9.90
C ASP A 17 -12.87 -22.74 10.61
N LYS A 18 -12.62 -23.86 9.96
CA LYS A 18 -12.88 -25.19 10.54
C LYS A 18 -11.76 -25.64 11.48
N GLY A 19 -10.70 -24.84 11.67
CA GLY A 19 -9.56 -25.20 12.52
C GLY A 19 -8.62 -26.24 11.88
N ASP A 20 -8.90 -26.68 10.66
CA ASP A 20 -8.09 -27.64 9.87
C ASP A 20 -7.36 -26.95 8.70
N GLY A 21 -7.37 -25.62 8.66
CA GLY A 21 -6.82 -24.82 7.55
C GLY A 21 -7.76 -24.64 6.38
N THR A 22 -9.03 -25.08 6.46
CA THR A 22 -10.04 -24.85 5.45
C THR A 22 -11.00 -23.74 5.87
N SER A 23 -11.27 -22.82 4.96
CA SER A 23 -12.24 -21.75 5.12
C SER A 23 -13.46 -22.01 4.25
N ILE A 24 -14.64 -21.63 4.73
CA ILE A 24 -15.88 -21.68 3.96
C ILE A 24 -16.32 -20.24 3.69
N ALA A 25 -16.31 -19.83 2.43
CA ALA A 25 -16.84 -18.54 2.00
C ALA A 25 -18.28 -18.64 1.53
N ARG A 26 -19.10 -17.62 1.77
CA ARG A 26 -20.49 -17.57 1.29
C ARG A 26 -20.52 -16.72 0.02
N ILE A 27 -21.02 -17.29 -1.07
CA ILE A 27 -21.22 -16.62 -2.34
C ILE A 27 -22.73 -16.43 -2.52
N ALA A 28 -23.19 -15.17 -2.62
CA ALA A 28 -24.56 -14.86 -3.03
C ALA A 28 -24.50 -14.43 -4.49
N PRO A 29 -24.95 -15.27 -5.44
CA PRO A 29 -24.94 -14.91 -6.84
C PRO A 29 -26.06 -13.90 -7.15
N GLU A 30 -25.72 -12.84 -7.86
CA GLU A 30 -26.71 -12.08 -8.62
C GLU A 30 -26.90 -12.77 -9.98
N TRP A 31 -28.12 -13.13 -10.29
CA TRP A 31 -28.49 -13.79 -11.54
C TRP A 31 -28.88 -12.76 -12.59
N GLU A 32 -28.21 -12.80 -13.74
CA GLU A 32 -28.70 -12.17 -14.96
C GLU A 32 -29.32 -13.26 -15.86
N GLU A 33 -30.58 -13.08 -16.28
CA GLU A 33 -31.30 -14.06 -17.13
C GLU A 33 -30.56 -14.38 -18.45
N SER A 34 -29.73 -13.49 -18.94
CA SER A 34 -28.93 -13.65 -20.16
C SER A 34 -27.78 -14.65 -20.03
N GLU A 35 -27.43 -15.09 -18.83
CA GLU A 35 -26.31 -16.01 -18.57
C GLU A 35 -26.77 -17.48 -18.35
N VAL A 36 -28.05 -17.75 -18.43
CA VAL A 36 -28.59 -19.11 -18.29
C VAL A 36 -28.57 -19.80 -19.64
N HIS A 37 -27.64 -20.71 -19.84
CA HIS A 37 -27.57 -21.56 -21.04
C HIS A 37 -28.36 -22.84 -20.85
N PRO A 38 -28.96 -23.42 -21.93
CA PRO A 38 -29.68 -24.70 -21.86
C PRO A 38 -28.84 -25.88 -21.38
N SER A 39 -27.51 -25.76 -21.42
CA SER A 39 -26.54 -26.79 -21.03
C SER A 39 -25.92 -26.60 -19.63
N GLY A 40 -26.31 -25.59 -18.89
CA GLY A 40 -25.78 -25.33 -17.53
C GLY A 40 -25.58 -23.87 -17.21
N VAL A 41 -25.38 -23.60 -15.94
CA VAL A 41 -25.05 -22.26 -15.40
C VAL A 41 -23.55 -22.04 -15.52
N SER A 42 -23.13 -20.91 -16.08
CA SER A 42 -21.74 -20.52 -16.02
C SER A 42 -21.38 -20.09 -14.60
N VAL A 43 -20.59 -20.89 -13.90
CA VAL A 43 -20.15 -20.62 -12.51
C VAL A 43 -19.29 -19.34 -12.43
N THR A 44 -18.70 -18.89 -13.53
CA THR A 44 -17.79 -17.73 -13.58
C THR A 44 -18.50 -16.42 -13.24
N SER A 45 -19.77 -16.24 -13.59
CA SER A 45 -20.56 -15.05 -13.27
C SER A 45 -21.06 -15.02 -11.84
N LEU A 46 -21.14 -16.17 -11.17
CA LEU A 46 -21.61 -16.32 -9.80
C LEU A 46 -20.54 -15.96 -8.75
N LEU A 47 -19.27 -15.88 -9.13
CA LEU A 47 -18.15 -15.69 -8.24
C LEU A 47 -17.69 -14.23 -8.15
N ARG A 48 -18.52 -13.28 -8.62
CA ARG A 48 -18.21 -11.86 -8.50
C ARG A 48 -18.27 -11.42 -7.03
N GLY A 49 -17.11 -11.17 -6.48
CA GLY A 49 -16.94 -10.22 -5.38
C GLY A 49 -16.81 -10.75 -3.97
N TYR A 50 -17.23 -11.95 -3.60
CA TYR A 50 -17.27 -12.34 -2.19
C TYR A 50 -16.45 -13.59 -1.87
N GLY A 51 -15.37 -13.41 -1.10
CA GLY A 51 -14.80 -14.46 -0.25
C GLY A 51 -14.08 -15.63 -0.93
N VAL A 52 -13.77 -15.56 -2.23
CA VAL A 52 -12.91 -16.54 -2.89
C VAL A 52 -11.51 -15.98 -2.99
N PHE A 53 -10.59 -16.52 -2.21
CA PHE A 53 -9.20 -16.07 -2.16
C PHE A 53 -8.31 -16.95 -3.05
N ALA A 54 -7.21 -16.38 -3.52
CA ALA A 54 -6.24 -17.10 -4.33
C ALA A 54 -5.52 -18.19 -3.51
N GLY A 55 -5.09 -19.27 -4.19
CA GLY A 55 -4.31 -20.35 -3.61
C GLY A 55 -5.05 -21.19 -2.56
N LYS A 56 -6.38 -21.21 -2.57
CA LYS A 56 -7.21 -21.96 -1.62
C LYS A 56 -7.99 -23.08 -2.30
N THR A 57 -8.29 -24.13 -1.53
CA THR A 57 -9.21 -25.18 -1.94
C THR A 57 -10.56 -24.91 -1.28
N TYR A 58 -11.62 -24.91 -2.07
CA TYR A 58 -12.99 -24.68 -1.63
C TYR A 58 -13.84 -25.92 -1.91
N GLU A 59 -14.71 -26.23 -0.95
CA GLU A 59 -15.82 -27.14 -1.16
C GLU A 59 -17.05 -26.31 -1.52
N TYR A 60 -17.76 -26.69 -2.58
CA TYR A 60 -19.05 -26.10 -2.90
C TYR A 60 -20.17 -27.11 -2.77
N ARG A 61 -21.37 -26.63 -2.43
CA ARG A 61 -22.59 -27.39 -2.35
C ARG A 61 -23.71 -26.53 -2.86
N LEU A 62 -24.50 -27.06 -3.78
CA LEU A 62 -25.73 -26.40 -4.16
C LEU A 62 -26.82 -26.72 -3.13
N VAL A 63 -27.57 -25.68 -2.73
CA VAL A 63 -28.68 -25.79 -1.77
C VAL A 63 -29.90 -25.18 -2.42
N ALA A 64 -31.00 -25.95 -2.51
CA ALA A 64 -32.30 -25.48 -2.93
C ALA A 64 -33.28 -25.63 -1.76
N ASP A 65 -34.07 -24.62 -1.48
CA ASP A 65 -35.06 -24.61 -0.37
C ASP A 65 -34.42 -25.04 0.98
N SER A 66 -33.22 -24.56 1.26
CA SER A 66 -32.42 -24.88 2.46
C SER A 66 -31.99 -26.35 2.60
N GLN A 67 -32.16 -27.15 1.55
CA GLN A 67 -31.72 -28.55 1.51
C GLN A 67 -30.59 -28.74 0.47
N PRO A 68 -29.55 -29.53 0.80
CA PRO A 68 -28.55 -29.89 -0.17
C PRO A 68 -29.15 -30.61 -1.36
N VAL A 69 -28.71 -30.27 -2.57
CA VAL A 69 -29.11 -31.01 -3.78
C VAL A 69 -28.09 -32.14 -4.00
N ASP A 70 -28.57 -33.36 -3.98
CA ASP A 70 -27.73 -34.55 -4.15
C ASP A 70 -26.97 -34.54 -5.48
N GLY A 71 -25.69 -34.88 -5.43
CA GLY A 71 -24.80 -34.95 -6.61
C GLY A 71 -24.29 -33.59 -7.12
N LEU A 72 -24.66 -32.48 -6.47
CA LEU A 72 -24.21 -31.13 -6.83
C LEU A 72 -23.30 -30.52 -5.75
N ALA A 73 -22.40 -31.32 -5.23
CA ALA A 73 -21.30 -30.88 -4.39
C ALA A 73 -19.94 -31.25 -5.06
N GLY A 74 -18.94 -30.48 -4.79
CA GLY A 74 -17.59 -30.73 -5.30
C GLY A 74 -16.55 -29.87 -4.65
N THR A 75 -15.33 -29.97 -5.15
CA THR A 75 -14.20 -29.12 -4.72
C THR A 75 -13.62 -28.41 -5.92
N PHE A 76 -13.10 -27.21 -5.70
CA PHE A 76 -12.26 -26.53 -6.67
C PHE A 76 -11.09 -25.85 -5.96
N GLN A 77 -10.00 -25.66 -6.67
CA GLN A 77 -8.85 -24.93 -6.18
C GLN A 77 -8.72 -23.64 -6.98
N THR A 78 -8.50 -22.53 -6.28
CA THR A 78 -8.18 -21.25 -6.91
C THR A 78 -6.71 -21.21 -7.29
N GLU A 79 -6.38 -20.47 -8.33
CA GLU A 79 -5.00 -20.23 -8.73
C GLU A 79 -4.23 -19.51 -7.63
N ALA A 80 -2.89 -19.68 -7.62
CA ALA A 80 -2.03 -18.96 -6.72
C ALA A 80 -2.13 -17.45 -7.00
N GLY A 81 -2.10 -16.64 -5.94
CA GLY A 81 -2.04 -15.20 -6.07
C GLY A 81 -0.67 -14.75 -6.57
N GLN A 82 -0.64 -13.57 -7.17
CA GLN A 82 0.61 -12.96 -7.63
C GLN A 82 1.45 -12.44 -6.45
N ALA A 83 2.76 -12.38 -6.67
CA ALA A 83 3.71 -11.80 -5.72
C ALA A 83 3.80 -10.27 -5.89
N ILE A 84 4.20 -9.57 -4.83
CA ILE A 84 4.61 -8.16 -4.93
C ILE A 84 6.01 -8.12 -5.54
N PRO A 85 6.22 -7.41 -6.65
CA PRO A 85 7.54 -7.32 -7.27
C PRO A 85 8.61 -6.83 -6.30
N TYR A 86 9.73 -7.56 -6.23
CA TYR A 86 10.85 -7.25 -5.32
C TYR A 86 10.46 -7.10 -3.84
N GLY A 87 9.37 -7.75 -3.42
CA GLY A 87 8.87 -7.67 -2.04
C GLY A 87 9.79 -8.34 -1.01
N ASP A 88 10.70 -9.18 -1.45
CA ASP A 88 11.76 -9.81 -0.64
C ASP A 88 12.96 -8.89 -0.34
N MET A 89 12.94 -7.66 -0.81
CA MET A 89 13.98 -6.63 -0.61
C MET A 89 15.43 -7.09 -0.90
N ASN A 90 15.64 -8.17 -1.63
CA ASN A 90 16.97 -8.73 -1.91
C ASN A 90 17.67 -8.09 -3.11
N THR A 91 16.91 -7.51 -4.04
CA THR A 91 17.43 -6.91 -5.28
C THR A 91 17.64 -5.41 -5.11
N TRP A 92 18.90 -4.96 -5.05
CA TRP A 92 19.22 -3.54 -4.93
C TRP A 92 20.07 -3.07 -6.10
N ALA A 93 19.74 -1.89 -6.62
CA ALA A 93 20.51 -1.22 -7.66
C ALA A 93 20.71 0.26 -7.33
N GLU A 94 21.81 0.83 -7.81
CA GLU A 94 22.08 2.26 -7.72
C GLU A 94 21.79 2.91 -9.07
N TYR A 95 21.10 4.05 -9.04
CA TYR A 95 20.79 4.83 -10.23
C TYR A 95 21.29 6.25 -10.14
N ASN A 96 21.19 6.96 -11.27
CA ASN A 96 21.21 8.39 -11.25
C ASN A 96 19.87 8.93 -10.76
N GLY A 97 19.90 9.75 -9.72
CA GLY A 97 18.79 10.63 -9.39
C GLY A 97 18.77 11.86 -10.32
N TYR A 98 17.63 12.52 -10.39
CA TYR A 98 17.46 13.73 -11.21
C TYR A 98 16.87 14.86 -10.37
N TYR A 99 17.30 16.08 -10.62
CA TYR A 99 16.71 17.29 -10.05
C TYR A 99 16.59 18.39 -11.10
N THR A 100 15.63 19.28 -10.91
CA THR A 100 15.38 20.41 -11.79
C THR A 100 15.72 21.71 -11.02
N PRO A 101 16.89 22.32 -11.22
CA PRO A 101 17.27 23.54 -10.52
C PRO A 101 16.50 24.77 -11.00
N GLU A 102 16.19 24.83 -12.30
CA GLU A 102 15.42 25.88 -12.95
C GLU A 102 14.41 25.27 -13.91
N PRO A 103 13.27 25.95 -14.23
CA PRO A 103 12.31 25.45 -15.17
C PRO A 103 12.93 25.09 -16.53
N GLY A 104 12.79 23.82 -16.93
CA GLY A 104 13.32 23.30 -18.19
C GLY A 104 14.69 22.64 -18.10
N ASP A 105 15.42 22.80 -17.00
CA ASP A 105 16.69 22.14 -16.77
C ASP A 105 16.52 20.85 -15.97
N THR A 106 17.28 19.80 -16.33
CA THR A 106 17.29 18.55 -15.57
C THR A 106 18.75 18.08 -15.45
N TYR A 107 19.19 17.89 -14.24
CA TYR A 107 20.55 17.42 -13.92
C TYR A 107 20.51 16.08 -13.23
N ALA A 108 21.39 15.17 -13.66
CA ALA A 108 21.58 13.87 -13.01
C ALA A 108 22.57 14.00 -11.86
N TYR A 109 22.35 13.23 -10.81
CA TYR A 109 23.31 13.00 -9.73
C TYR A 109 23.42 11.50 -9.44
N PRO A 110 24.63 10.98 -9.14
CA PRO A 110 24.86 9.54 -8.97
C PRO A 110 24.51 9.05 -7.58
N GLY A 111 24.29 7.75 -7.46
CA GLY A 111 24.34 7.04 -6.20
C GLY A 111 23.05 7.12 -5.37
N VAL A 112 21.90 6.84 -5.99
CA VAL A 112 20.62 6.62 -5.28
C VAL A 112 20.28 5.14 -5.31
N SER A 113 20.13 4.54 -4.14
CA SER A 113 19.79 3.12 -4.00
C SER A 113 18.29 2.89 -4.01
N TYR A 114 17.86 1.84 -4.72
CA TYR A 114 16.46 1.38 -4.77
C TYR A 114 16.40 -0.16 -4.68
N PRO A 115 15.38 -0.74 -4.02
CA PRO A 115 15.21 -2.19 -3.93
C PRO A 115 14.54 -2.78 -5.18
N CYS A 116 14.96 -2.38 -6.37
CA CYS A 116 14.49 -2.88 -7.66
C CYS A 116 15.45 -2.50 -8.79
N PRO A 117 15.44 -3.19 -9.95
CA PRO A 117 16.17 -2.76 -11.13
C PRO A 117 15.62 -1.44 -11.70
N GLN A 118 16.48 -0.68 -12.37
CA GLN A 118 16.11 0.63 -12.93
C GLN A 118 15.01 0.57 -13.97
N GLU A 119 15.04 -0.43 -14.83
CA GLU A 119 14.08 -0.58 -15.91
C GLU A 119 12.66 -0.83 -15.38
N GLU A 120 12.55 -1.38 -14.19
CA GLU A 120 11.26 -1.73 -13.60
C GLU A 120 10.74 -0.69 -12.62
N ALA A 121 11.61 0.14 -12.02
CA ALA A 121 11.29 1.29 -11.16
C ALA A 121 10.03 1.11 -10.29
N PHE A 122 9.88 -0.08 -9.65
CA PHE A 122 8.67 -0.44 -8.91
C PHE A 122 8.60 0.27 -7.57
N TRP A 123 9.73 0.31 -6.85
CA TRP A 123 9.88 0.97 -5.57
C TRP A 123 10.58 2.32 -5.73
N GLY A 124 10.05 3.34 -5.06
CA GLY A 124 10.63 4.66 -4.92
C GLY A 124 10.98 4.96 -3.46
N ASN A 125 11.83 5.97 -3.25
CA ASN A 125 12.16 6.49 -1.93
C ASN A 125 12.58 7.95 -2.04
N GLY A 126 12.68 8.64 -0.90
CA GLY A 126 13.05 10.06 -0.83
C GLY A 126 14.53 10.37 -0.98
N ASN A 127 15.37 9.40 -1.34
CA ASN A 127 16.78 9.63 -1.56
C ASN A 127 16.99 10.70 -2.64
N ASN A 128 17.82 11.69 -2.35
CA ASN A 128 18.15 12.77 -3.26
C ASN A 128 19.60 13.22 -3.06
N MET A 129 20.02 14.24 -3.80
CA MET A 129 21.40 14.71 -3.75
C MET A 129 21.88 15.18 -2.37
N PHE A 130 20.97 15.60 -1.50
CA PHE A 130 21.25 16.09 -0.15
C PHE A 130 21.06 15.02 0.93
N THR A 131 20.10 14.12 0.72
CA THR A 131 19.68 13.09 1.68
C THR A 131 19.73 11.69 1.02
N LYS A 132 20.93 11.19 0.79
CA LYS A 132 21.15 9.95 0.00
C LYS A 132 20.86 8.65 0.74
N THR A 133 20.63 8.72 2.06
CA THR A 133 20.51 7.54 2.93
C THR A 133 19.20 7.46 3.70
N LEU A 134 18.15 8.10 3.18
CA LEU A 134 16.81 7.95 3.75
C LEU A 134 16.28 6.51 3.63
N CYS A 135 16.71 5.83 2.57
CA CYS A 135 16.42 4.42 2.35
C CYS A 135 17.65 3.74 1.75
N THR A 136 18.15 2.70 2.41
CA THR A 136 19.33 1.94 1.96
C THR A 136 19.08 0.45 2.21
N SER A 137 19.91 -0.41 1.62
CA SER A 137 19.94 -1.82 1.99
C SER A 137 20.67 -2.05 3.32
N ALA A 138 20.20 -3.00 4.10
CA ALA A 138 20.94 -3.56 5.23
C ALA A 138 21.00 -5.09 5.08
N GLU A 139 22.09 -5.71 5.58
CA GLU A 139 22.24 -7.17 5.56
C GLU A 139 21.29 -7.79 6.59
N GLU A 140 20.60 -8.86 6.18
CA GLU A 140 19.69 -9.60 7.04
C GLU A 140 19.78 -11.10 6.76
N GLY A 141 20.42 -11.85 7.67
CA GLY A 141 20.69 -13.27 7.47
C GLY A 141 21.51 -13.51 6.20
N GLU A 142 20.97 -14.27 5.26
CA GLU A 142 21.58 -14.52 3.94
C GLU A 142 21.08 -13.56 2.86
N GLY A 143 20.18 -12.62 3.21
CA GLY A 143 19.54 -11.67 2.31
C GLY A 143 19.74 -10.21 2.73
N LYS A 144 18.85 -9.36 2.22
CA LYS A 144 18.83 -7.93 2.50
C LYS A 144 17.44 -7.49 2.90
N CYS A 145 17.37 -6.37 3.61
CA CYS A 145 16.12 -5.68 3.93
C CYS A 145 16.25 -4.20 3.58
N ALA A 146 15.14 -3.47 3.54
CA ALA A 146 15.16 -2.02 3.43
C ALA A 146 15.34 -1.39 4.81
N TYR A 147 16.30 -0.48 4.93
CA TYR A 147 16.59 0.31 6.12
C TYR A 147 16.23 1.77 5.88
N LEU A 148 15.27 2.26 6.66
CA LEU A 148 14.72 3.60 6.58
C LEU A 148 15.14 4.39 7.81
N LYS A 149 15.79 5.55 7.59
CA LYS A 149 16.25 6.42 8.67
C LYS A 149 16.11 7.88 8.28
N GLY A 150 15.57 8.68 9.19
CA GLY A 150 15.48 10.13 9.01
C GLY A 150 16.85 10.81 9.02
N MET A 151 16.94 11.92 8.33
CA MET A 151 18.13 12.78 8.26
C MET A 151 17.71 14.25 8.43
N SER A 152 18.67 15.10 8.80
CA SER A 152 18.49 16.55 8.80
C SER A 152 19.43 17.20 7.78
N PHE A 153 18.85 18.04 6.95
CA PHE A 153 19.57 18.97 6.07
C PHE A 153 18.96 20.38 6.19
N GLY A 154 19.11 20.98 7.37
CA GLY A 154 18.41 22.22 7.73
C GLY A 154 16.94 22.03 8.12
N VAL A 155 16.32 20.97 7.64
CA VAL A 155 15.01 20.46 8.02
C VAL A 155 15.05 18.96 8.16
N TYR A 156 14.12 18.38 8.89
CA TYR A 156 13.97 16.93 9.00
C TYR A 156 13.43 16.33 7.70
N ALA A 157 14.00 15.21 7.28
CA ALA A 157 13.50 14.37 6.20
C ALA A 157 13.37 12.93 6.71
N ALA A 158 12.18 12.36 6.63
CA ALA A 158 11.91 10.99 7.08
C ALA A 158 12.49 9.95 6.13
N GLY A 159 13.02 8.85 6.68
CA GLY A 159 13.31 7.65 5.91
C GLY A 159 12.02 7.05 5.38
N ASN A 160 11.94 6.80 4.08
CA ASN A 160 10.73 6.30 3.43
C ASN A 160 11.02 5.35 2.27
N LEU A 161 10.07 4.45 2.01
CA LEU A 161 10.03 3.53 0.88
C LEU A 161 8.59 3.40 0.41
N PHE A 162 8.33 3.50 -0.89
CA PHE A 162 6.96 3.41 -1.39
C PHE A 162 6.90 2.88 -2.83
N THR A 163 5.76 2.38 -3.25
CA THR A 163 5.51 2.06 -4.66
C THR A 163 5.18 3.33 -5.42
N GLY A 164 6.04 3.72 -6.35
CA GLY A 164 5.91 4.97 -7.09
C GLY A 164 7.23 5.56 -7.52
N LYS A 165 7.29 6.88 -7.65
CA LYS A 165 8.47 7.64 -8.05
C LYS A 165 8.74 8.82 -7.12
N PHE A 166 9.98 9.25 -7.06
CA PHE A 166 10.37 10.46 -6.35
C PHE A 166 11.04 11.44 -7.30
N ASP A 167 10.64 12.70 -7.23
CA ASP A 167 11.26 13.80 -7.94
C ASP A 167 11.79 14.84 -6.96
N PHE A 168 12.98 15.39 -7.24
CA PHE A 168 13.54 16.48 -6.47
C PHE A 168 13.62 17.75 -7.31
N VAL A 169 13.03 18.84 -6.83
CA VAL A 169 13.01 20.15 -7.49
C VAL A 169 13.98 21.08 -6.76
N GLY A 170 15.15 21.32 -7.35
CA GLY A 170 16.22 22.10 -6.71
C GLY A 170 15.86 23.56 -6.46
N ALA A 171 15.12 24.20 -7.38
CA ALA A 171 14.69 25.59 -7.24
C ALA A 171 13.76 25.81 -6.02
N GLU A 172 13.01 24.78 -5.65
CA GLU A 172 12.10 24.80 -4.50
C GLU A 172 12.72 24.19 -3.23
N LEU A 173 13.86 23.51 -3.36
CA LEU A 173 14.46 22.66 -2.34
C LEU A 173 13.43 21.68 -1.74
N SER A 174 12.69 21.04 -2.64
CA SER A 174 11.55 20.19 -2.30
C SER A 174 11.60 18.87 -3.05
N GLY A 175 11.11 17.83 -2.37
CA GLY A 175 10.86 16.51 -2.92
C GLY A 175 9.38 16.28 -3.15
N TYR A 176 9.07 15.46 -4.14
CA TYR A 176 7.72 15.05 -4.47
C TYR A 176 7.67 13.52 -4.47
N ALA A 177 7.06 12.94 -3.45
CA ALA A 177 6.72 11.53 -3.44
C ALA A 177 5.46 11.32 -4.29
N ARG A 178 5.62 10.62 -5.43
CA ARG A 178 4.53 10.33 -6.34
C ARG A 178 4.06 8.90 -6.13
N PHE A 179 3.07 8.73 -5.28
CA PHE A 179 2.49 7.44 -4.92
C PHE A 179 1.70 6.82 -6.06
N GLY A 180 1.79 5.51 -6.17
CA GLY A 180 1.03 4.72 -7.12
C GLY A 180 1.91 4.04 -8.16
N GLN A 181 1.68 2.74 -8.33
CA GLN A 181 2.34 1.92 -9.34
C GLN A 181 1.30 1.21 -10.18
N VAL A 182 1.56 1.11 -11.49
CA VAL A 182 0.71 0.29 -12.36
C VAL A 182 0.86 -1.17 -11.94
N TYR A 183 -0.26 -1.76 -11.55
CA TYR A 183 -0.28 -3.12 -11.03
C TYR A 183 -1.61 -3.79 -11.38
N ALA A 184 -1.54 -4.88 -12.13
CA ALA A 184 -2.73 -5.65 -12.49
C ALA A 184 -3.03 -6.67 -11.40
N PHE A 185 -4.10 -6.46 -10.65
CA PHE A 185 -4.56 -7.40 -9.65
C PHE A 185 -5.31 -8.57 -10.31
N GLU A 186 -4.72 -9.76 -10.29
CA GLU A 186 -5.35 -11.00 -10.75
C GLU A 186 -6.36 -11.53 -9.73
N ALA A 187 -6.08 -11.31 -8.44
CA ALA A 187 -6.92 -11.71 -7.33
C ALA A 187 -6.99 -10.62 -6.27
N ARG A 188 -8.02 -10.66 -5.41
CA ARG A 188 -8.17 -9.74 -4.28
C ARG A 188 -7.38 -10.22 -3.07
N PRO A 189 -6.36 -9.49 -2.62
CA PRO A 189 -5.74 -9.80 -1.35
C PRO A 189 -6.64 -9.34 -0.19
N ARG A 190 -6.63 -10.10 0.90
CA ARG A 190 -7.29 -9.70 2.17
C ARG A 190 -6.37 -8.89 3.08
N ALA A 191 -5.05 -9.04 2.93
CA ALA A 191 -4.07 -8.33 3.72
C ALA A 191 -2.73 -8.21 2.99
N LEU A 192 -1.92 -7.24 3.43
CA LEU A 192 -0.48 -7.18 3.20
C LEU A 192 0.22 -7.77 4.42
N ARG A 193 1.09 -8.75 4.20
CA ARG A 193 2.01 -9.27 5.20
C ARG A 193 3.41 -8.78 4.90
N LEU A 194 4.14 -8.42 5.95
CA LEU A 194 5.56 -8.09 5.93
C LEU A 194 6.16 -8.34 7.30
N ARG A 195 7.47 -8.24 7.42
CA ARG A 195 8.15 -8.17 8.72
C ARG A 195 8.83 -6.81 8.87
N TYR A 196 8.91 -6.33 10.10
CA TYR A 196 9.59 -5.08 10.40
C TYR A 196 10.37 -5.14 11.72
N LYS A 197 11.32 -4.23 11.86
CA LYS A 197 12.02 -3.93 13.10
C LYS A 197 12.13 -2.41 13.21
N ALA A 198 11.88 -1.83 14.40
CA ALA A 198 11.81 -0.39 14.54
C ALA A 198 12.45 0.11 15.85
N THR A 199 13.03 1.30 15.77
CA THR A 199 13.35 2.16 16.91
C THR A 199 12.44 3.39 16.83
N VAL A 200 11.72 3.66 17.91
CA VAL A 200 10.72 4.74 18.02
C VAL A 200 11.03 5.60 19.23
N ASN A 201 11.09 6.90 19.03
CA ASN A 201 11.40 7.90 20.06
C ASN A 201 10.31 8.99 20.07
N PRO A 202 10.24 9.82 21.12
CA PRO A 202 9.47 11.06 21.05
C PRO A 202 10.02 12.00 19.96
N ILE A 203 9.17 12.89 19.42
CA ILE A 203 9.54 13.86 18.37
C ILE A 203 10.75 14.71 18.82
N GLY A 204 10.73 15.22 20.06
CA GLY A 204 11.76 16.14 20.55
C GLY A 204 11.58 17.57 20.02
N GLU A 205 12.20 18.55 20.68
CA GLU A 205 12.10 19.97 20.30
C GLU A 205 12.60 20.26 18.88
N GLU A 206 13.66 19.57 18.46
CA GLU A 206 14.27 19.77 17.13
C GLU A 206 13.46 19.12 16.00
N GLY A 207 12.53 18.21 16.34
CA GLY A 207 11.75 17.43 15.40
C GLY A 207 10.34 17.94 15.14
N LEU A 208 9.91 19.05 15.75
CA LEU A 208 8.51 19.53 15.67
C LEU A 208 8.07 19.88 14.24
N GLY A 209 8.97 20.34 13.38
CA GLY A 209 8.70 20.64 11.99
C GLY A 209 7.51 21.58 11.79
N LEU A 210 6.68 21.27 10.79
CA LEU A 210 5.51 22.08 10.37
C LEU A 210 4.18 21.44 10.78
N LYS A 211 4.18 20.33 11.52
CA LYS A 211 2.97 19.60 11.92
C LYS A 211 2.14 20.42 12.92
N PRO A 212 0.91 20.84 12.55
CA PRO A 212 0.06 21.58 13.46
C PRO A 212 -0.26 20.75 14.72
N GLY A 213 -0.08 21.38 15.90
CA GLY A 213 -0.41 20.76 17.18
C GLY A 213 0.56 19.66 17.66
N ALA A 214 1.68 19.45 16.99
CA ALA A 214 2.69 18.51 17.46
C ALA A 214 3.38 19.01 18.74
N SER A 215 3.68 18.07 19.64
CA SER A 215 4.43 18.31 20.87
C SER A 215 5.74 17.51 20.86
N ALA A 216 6.78 18.07 21.46
CA ALA A 216 8.07 17.39 21.60
C ALA A 216 8.00 16.03 22.36
N THR A 217 6.96 15.86 23.18
CA THR A 217 6.70 14.62 23.94
C THR A 217 5.83 13.61 23.21
N ASP A 218 5.23 13.99 22.08
CA ASP A 218 4.47 13.05 21.26
C ASP A 218 5.40 11.98 20.70
N ILE A 219 4.90 10.76 20.60
CA ILE A 219 5.66 9.66 19.97
C ILE A 219 5.74 9.93 18.47
N ASP A 220 6.95 9.88 17.92
CA ASP A 220 7.17 9.91 16.47
C ASP A 220 6.96 8.51 15.92
N GLU A 221 5.72 8.23 15.54
CA GLU A 221 5.31 6.92 15.05
C GLU A 221 5.93 6.58 13.69
N GLY A 222 6.41 5.35 13.53
CA GLY A 222 6.58 4.78 12.19
C GLY A 222 5.23 4.42 11.58
N ARG A 223 5.13 4.44 10.24
CA ARG A 223 3.86 4.13 9.57
C ARG A 223 4.07 3.24 8.35
N ILE A 224 3.20 2.23 8.22
CA ILE A 224 3.08 1.42 7.02
C ILE A 224 1.63 1.47 6.60
N PHE A 225 1.36 1.80 5.32
CA PHE A 225 0.03 1.68 4.77
C PHE A 225 0.04 1.06 3.37
N VAL A 226 -1.10 0.53 2.98
CA VAL A 226 -1.32 -0.09 1.67
C VAL A 226 -2.67 0.35 1.14
N CYS A 227 -2.74 0.66 -0.17
CA CYS A 227 -4.00 0.95 -0.86
C CYS A 227 -4.07 0.19 -2.17
N ILE A 228 -5.28 -0.26 -2.50
CA ILE A 228 -5.69 -0.64 -3.84
C ILE A 228 -6.51 0.54 -4.38
N THR A 229 -6.10 1.09 -5.51
CA THR A 229 -6.68 2.32 -6.07
C THR A 229 -7.07 2.15 -7.54
N ASP A 230 -7.91 3.02 -8.05
CA ASP A 230 -8.22 3.14 -9.48
C ASP A 230 -7.81 4.53 -9.98
N TRP A 231 -6.58 4.93 -9.69
CA TRP A 231 -6.06 6.26 -10.03
C TRP A 231 -5.62 6.35 -11.48
N SER A 232 -5.98 7.47 -12.14
CA SER A 232 -5.56 7.76 -13.51
C SER A 232 -4.12 8.25 -13.61
N GLU A 233 -3.59 8.81 -12.52
CA GLU A 233 -2.22 9.31 -12.38
C GLU A 233 -1.72 9.08 -10.96
N ARG A 234 -0.44 9.36 -10.69
CA ARG A 234 0.14 9.24 -9.36
C ARG A 234 -0.28 10.39 -8.48
N HIS A 235 -0.63 10.10 -7.23
CA HIS A 235 -0.84 11.12 -6.21
C HIS A 235 0.50 11.70 -5.76
N SER A 236 0.63 13.01 -5.80
CA SER A 236 1.90 13.69 -5.52
C SER A 236 1.85 14.43 -4.20
N VAL A 237 2.71 14.03 -3.27
CA VAL A 237 2.89 14.69 -1.96
C VAL A 237 4.20 15.48 -1.95
N CYS A 238 4.12 16.77 -1.69
CA CYS A 238 5.28 17.66 -1.58
C CYS A 238 5.83 17.67 -0.16
N SER A 239 7.16 17.64 -0.03
CA SER A 239 7.88 17.85 1.23
C SER A 239 9.15 18.66 0.96
N GLY A 240 9.54 19.53 1.88
CA GLY A 240 10.78 20.32 1.76
C GLY A 240 10.67 21.78 2.18
N LEU A 241 11.75 22.52 1.95
CA LEU A 241 11.88 23.90 2.46
C LEU A 241 10.85 24.89 1.93
N ILE A 242 10.30 24.66 0.71
CA ILE A 242 9.24 25.50 0.17
C ILE A 242 8.03 25.60 1.10
N LEU A 243 7.71 24.52 1.81
CA LEU A 243 6.56 24.48 2.72
C LEU A 243 6.73 25.46 3.89
N SER A 244 7.97 25.59 4.42
CA SER A 244 8.27 26.56 5.48
C SER A 244 8.05 28.00 5.03
N GLY A 245 8.47 28.33 3.80
CA GLY A 245 8.24 29.65 3.20
C GLY A 245 6.74 29.95 3.03
N ILE A 246 6.00 29.01 2.45
CA ILE A 246 4.55 29.15 2.25
C ILE A 246 3.82 29.31 3.58
N GLN A 247 4.18 28.50 4.59
CA GLN A 247 3.57 28.62 5.91
C GLN A 247 3.78 29.99 6.53
N GLN A 248 4.98 30.57 6.42
CA GLN A 248 5.31 31.88 6.96
C GLN A 248 4.58 33.01 6.22
N GLU A 249 4.48 32.94 4.90
CA GLU A 249 3.93 34.02 4.07
C GLU A 249 2.42 33.94 3.93
N GLN A 250 1.83 32.73 3.84
CA GLN A 250 0.45 32.49 3.44
C GLN A 250 -0.35 31.69 4.48
N GLY A 251 0.32 31.10 5.47
CA GLY A 251 -0.32 30.35 6.55
C GLY A 251 -0.38 28.85 6.33
N THR A 252 -0.88 28.15 7.34
CA THR A 252 -0.90 26.67 7.42
C THR A 252 -1.78 26.06 6.35
N ASP A 253 -2.92 26.66 6.03
CA ASP A 253 -3.85 26.08 5.02
C ASP A 253 -3.22 26.05 3.62
N ALA A 254 -2.54 27.14 3.23
CA ALA A 254 -1.82 27.21 1.95
C ALA A 254 -0.64 26.23 1.90
N MET A 255 0.04 26.03 3.03
CA MET A 255 1.09 25.01 3.15
C MET A 255 0.53 23.61 2.96
N ILE A 256 -0.60 23.26 3.60
CA ILE A 256 -1.25 21.94 3.46
C ILE A 256 -1.74 21.74 2.02
N GLU A 257 -2.30 22.76 1.38
CA GLU A 257 -2.70 22.70 -0.03
C GLU A 257 -1.50 22.39 -0.95
N LYS A 258 -0.37 23.10 -0.76
CA LYS A 258 0.87 22.82 -1.52
C LYS A 258 1.43 21.43 -1.24
N MET A 259 1.40 21.00 0.02
CA MET A 259 1.89 19.68 0.43
C MET A 259 1.06 18.56 -0.19
N ASN A 260 -0.27 18.73 -0.27
CA ASN A 260 -1.22 17.74 -0.79
C ASN A 260 -1.06 16.37 -0.10
N PRO A 261 -1.16 16.29 1.24
CA PRO A 261 -0.91 15.04 1.97
C PRO A 261 -1.97 14.00 1.64
N PHE A 262 -1.63 12.72 1.83
CA PHE A 262 -2.55 11.62 1.63
C PHE A 262 -2.57 10.68 2.82
N ASP A 263 -3.76 10.50 3.40
CA ASP A 263 -4.04 9.51 4.43
C ASP A 263 -5.20 8.60 3.99
N PRO A 264 -4.95 7.31 3.68
CA PRO A 264 -5.99 6.41 3.20
C PRO A 264 -7.08 6.12 4.23
N VAL A 265 -6.83 6.41 5.51
CA VAL A 265 -7.78 6.16 6.62
C VAL A 265 -8.81 7.28 6.74
N THR A 266 -8.35 8.53 6.66
CA THR A 266 -9.15 9.70 6.99
C THR A 266 -9.58 10.52 5.79
N ASP A 267 -8.83 10.43 4.68
CA ASP A 267 -9.08 11.27 3.52
C ASP A 267 -10.19 10.72 2.61
N ALA A 268 -10.88 11.64 1.97
CA ALA A 268 -11.72 11.33 0.82
C ALA A 268 -10.86 10.83 -0.36
N ASP A 269 -11.51 10.27 -1.38
CA ASP A 269 -10.82 9.91 -2.62
C ASP A 269 -10.16 11.16 -3.21
N PRO A 270 -8.87 11.09 -3.59
CA PRO A 270 -8.17 12.22 -4.19
C PRO A 270 -8.63 12.44 -5.63
N ALA A 271 -8.18 13.56 -6.23
CA ALA A 271 -8.56 13.93 -7.60
C ALA A 271 -8.16 12.87 -8.65
N GLU A 272 -7.11 12.11 -8.38
CA GLU A 272 -6.57 11.05 -9.25
C GLU A 272 -7.52 9.86 -9.40
N GLY A 273 -8.42 9.61 -8.44
CA GLY A 273 -9.40 8.55 -8.50
C GLY A 273 -9.72 7.91 -7.15
N LYS A 274 -10.40 6.77 -7.20
CA LYS A 274 -10.94 6.11 -6.02
C LYS A 274 -9.89 5.28 -5.27
N VAL A 275 -10.06 5.19 -3.94
CA VAL A 275 -9.45 4.16 -3.09
C VAL A 275 -10.44 3.01 -2.94
N ILE A 276 -10.11 1.86 -3.53
CA ILE A 276 -10.94 0.65 -3.51
C ILE A 276 -10.81 -0.08 -2.16
N ALA A 277 -9.56 -0.24 -1.70
CA ALA A 277 -9.27 -0.85 -0.41
C ALA A 277 -8.04 -0.21 0.22
N TYR A 278 -7.97 -0.23 1.55
CA TYR A 278 -6.81 0.28 2.27
C TYR A 278 -6.58 -0.47 3.58
N GLY A 279 -5.36 -0.38 4.07
CA GLY A 279 -4.96 -0.79 5.40
C GLY A 279 -3.82 0.08 5.90
N SER A 280 -3.75 0.32 7.20
CA SER A 280 -2.70 1.12 7.83
C SER A 280 -2.27 0.49 9.15
N TYR A 281 -0.99 0.63 9.47
CA TYR A 281 -0.39 0.18 10.71
C TYR A 281 0.61 1.21 11.22
N ASN A 282 0.34 1.74 12.42
CA ASN A 282 1.22 2.69 13.10
C ASN A 282 2.12 1.96 14.09
N ILE A 283 3.41 2.21 14.03
CA ILE A 283 4.44 1.63 14.89
C ILE A 283 4.75 2.65 15.98
N THR A 284 4.19 2.41 17.16
CA THR A 284 4.26 3.34 18.30
C THR A 284 5.28 2.96 19.34
N GLN A 285 5.97 1.83 19.17
CA GLN A 285 6.96 1.31 20.12
C GLN A 285 8.14 0.66 19.39
N SER A 286 9.32 0.78 19.98
CA SER A 286 10.50 0.07 19.53
C SER A 286 10.33 -1.43 19.67
N THR A 287 10.90 -2.20 18.74
CA THR A 287 10.90 -3.66 18.77
C THR A 287 12.24 -4.19 19.29
N THR A 288 12.23 -5.37 19.90
CA THR A 288 13.48 -6.06 20.33
C THR A 288 14.09 -6.93 19.23
N GLY A 289 13.40 -7.09 18.10
CA GLY A 289 13.77 -7.89 16.95
C GLY A 289 12.74 -7.74 15.86
N TRP A 290 12.75 -8.65 14.89
CA TRP A 290 11.78 -8.70 13.83
C TRP A 290 10.38 -9.06 14.35
N VAL A 291 9.38 -8.39 13.80
CA VAL A 291 7.96 -8.59 14.11
C VAL A 291 7.23 -8.87 12.79
N ASP A 292 6.49 -9.98 12.74
CA ASP A 292 5.57 -10.25 11.64
C ASP A 292 4.34 -9.35 11.76
N CYS A 293 4.01 -8.67 10.68
CA CYS A 293 2.88 -7.75 10.60
C CYS A 293 1.93 -8.17 9.49
N GLU A 294 0.64 -8.24 9.79
CA GLU A 294 -0.42 -8.44 8.81
C GLU A 294 -1.38 -7.25 8.84
N ILE A 295 -1.35 -6.45 7.79
CA ILE A 295 -2.20 -5.26 7.62
C ILE A 295 -3.42 -5.66 6.81
N LYS A 296 -4.57 -5.80 7.46
CA LYS A 296 -5.83 -6.16 6.81
C LYS A 296 -6.29 -5.06 5.88
N LEU A 297 -6.73 -5.44 4.69
CA LEU A 297 -7.34 -4.55 3.71
C LEU A 297 -8.82 -4.38 4.00
N MET A 298 -9.23 -3.15 4.24
CA MET A 298 -10.63 -2.74 4.33
C MET A 298 -11.10 -2.27 2.95
N TYR A 299 -11.98 -3.03 2.35
CA TYR A 299 -12.56 -2.69 1.05
C TYR A 299 -13.70 -1.67 1.22
N LYS A 300 -13.52 -0.47 0.65
CA LYS A 300 -14.59 0.55 0.55
C LYS A 300 -15.63 0.13 -0.49
N ASP A 301 -15.18 -0.58 -1.54
CA ASP A 301 -16.01 -1.14 -2.59
C ASP A 301 -15.58 -2.58 -2.86
N THR A 302 -16.46 -3.53 -2.51
CA THR A 302 -16.18 -4.96 -2.64
C THR A 302 -16.32 -5.48 -4.07
N GLU A 303 -16.92 -4.71 -4.97
CA GLU A 303 -17.13 -5.09 -6.37
C GLU A 303 -16.13 -4.40 -7.31
N ALA A 304 -15.61 -3.23 -6.92
CA ALA A 304 -14.67 -2.49 -7.73
C ALA A 304 -13.36 -3.27 -7.95
N ARG A 305 -12.83 -3.14 -9.15
CA ARG A 305 -11.48 -3.56 -9.54
C ARG A 305 -10.80 -2.40 -10.23
N PRO A 306 -9.47 -2.24 -10.08
CA PRO A 306 -8.74 -1.29 -10.90
C PRO A 306 -8.91 -1.62 -12.38
N ALA A 307 -9.09 -0.60 -13.21
CA ALA A 307 -9.02 -0.78 -14.65
C ALA A 307 -7.57 -1.03 -15.10
N ASP A 308 -7.40 -1.58 -16.31
CA ASP A 308 -6.06 -1.81 -16.87
C ASP A 308 -5.29 -0.49 -17.02
N GLY A 309 -4.00 -0.53 -16.70
CA GLY A 309 -3.10 0.61 -16.81
C GLY A 309 -3.27 1.68 -15.71
N ARG A 310 -4.09 1.43 -14.69
CA ARG A 310 -4.24 2.34 -13.54
C ARG A 310 -3.07 2.22 -12.57
N TYR A 311 -2.80 3.32 -11.86
CA TYR A 311 -1.87 3.35 -10.74
C TYR A 311 -2.57 2.77 -9.52
N SER A 312 -2.65 1.44 -9.49
CA SER A 312 -3.55 0.68 -8.64
C SER A 312 -2.95 0.19 -7.33
N LEU A 313 -1.63 0.30 -7.16
CA LEU A 313 -0.97 -0.15 -5.94
C LEU A 313 -0.19 0.98 -5.29
N VAL A 314 -0.54 1.26 -4.04
CA VAL A 314 0.26 2.08 -3.12
C VAL A 314 0.63 1.24 -1.92
N ILE A 315 1.92 1.06 -1.66
CA ILE A 315 2.49 0.61 -0.39
C ILE A 315 3.44 1.73 0.03
N SER A 316 3.33 2.17 1.27
CA SER A 316 4.22 3.22 1.82
C SER A 316 4.68 2.84 3.21
N CYS A 317 5.99 2.96 3.45
CA CYS A 317 6.64 2.76 4.73
C CYS A 317 7.43 4.02 5.06
N ALA A 318 7.26 4.55 6.25
CA ALA A 318 7.99 5.72 6.73
C ALA A 318 8.48 5.51 8.17
N SER A 319 9.70 5.93 8.46
CA SER A 319 10.25 5.91 9.82
C SER A 319 9.58 6.93 10.74
N SER A 320 8.91 7.95 10.16
CA SER A 320 8.15 9.01 10.85
C SER A 320 6.88 9.30 10.08
N ALA A 321 5.73 9.11 10.70
CA ALA A 321 4.41 9.27 10.07
C ALA A 321 4.13 10.70 9.58
N PHE A 322 4.79 11.69 10.15
CA PHE A 322 4.63 13.10 9.82
C PHE A 322 5.83 13.70 9.06
N GLY A 323 6.59 12.84 8.39
CA GLY A 323 7.75 13.24 7.59
C GLY A 323 7.43 14.29 6.52
N ASP A 324 6.25 14.26 5.94
CA ASP A 324 5.79 15.26 4.96
C ASP A 324 5.72 16.66 5.56
N TYR A 325 5.41 16.78 6.86
CA TYR A 325 5.44 18.02 7.63
C TYR A 325 6.84 18.39 8.14
N LEU A 326 7.89 17.73 7.68
CA LEU A 326 9.25 17.88 8.17
C LEU A 326 9.35 17.61 9.68
N CYS A 327 8.47 16.77 10.20
CA CYS A 327 8.29 16.47 11.61
C CYS A 327 8.73 15.02 11.88
N GLY A 328 9.59 14.83 12.90
CA GLY A 328 10.04 13.52 13.32
C GLY A 328 11.38 13.52 14.08
N ASN A 329 11.82 12.34 14.53
CA ASN A 329 13.04 12.15 15.31
C ASN A 329 14.13 11.45 14.48
N MET A 330 15.32 12.04 14.39
CA MET A 330 16.47 11.46 13.67
C MET A 330 16.97 10.13 14.24
N GLY A 331 16.60 9.79 15.47
CA GLY A 331 16.90 8.50 16.09
C GLY A 331 15.92 7.38 15.72
N ASN A 332 14.85 7.70 14.99
CA ASN A 332 13.92 6.68 14.53
C ASN A 332 14.50 5.90 13.36
N GLU A 333 14.29 4.59 13.42
CA GLU A 333 14.74 3.65 12.41
C GLU A 333 13.62 2.66 12.11
N LEU A 334 13.46 2.29 10.84
CA LEU A 334 12.52 1.29 10.41
C LEU A 334 13.19 0.35 9.40
N TYR A 335 13.21 -0.93 9.70
CA TYR A 335 13.59 -1.99 8.77
C TYR A 335 12.34 -2.68 8.29
N VAL A 336 12.21 -2.93 7.00
CA VAL A 336 11.07 -3.64 6.40
C VAL A 336 11.53 -4.66 5.38
N ASP A 337 10.81 -5.80 5.32
CA ASP A 337 11.17 -6.93 4.48
C ASP A 337 9.98 -7.87 4.25
N ASP A 338 10.10 -8.80 3.29
CA ASP A 338 9.15 -9.90 3.03
C ASP A 338 7.71 -9.45 2.75
N PHE A 339 7.53 -8.45 1.88
CA PHE A 339 6.21 -7.99 1.47
C PHE A 339 5.48 -9.07 0.65
N GLN A 340 4.35 -9.52 1.14
CA GLN A 340 3.55 -10.59 0.53
C GLN A 340 2.07 -10.28 0.62
N TRP A 341 1.31 -10.67 -0.40
CA TRP A 341 -0.14 -10.68 -0.29
C TRP A 341 -0.62 -11.87 0.53
N VAL A 342 -1.66 -11.66 1.31
CA VAL A 342 -2.44 -12.72 1.98
C VAL A 342 -3.79 -12.79 1.28
N TYR A 343 -4.12 -13.95 0.74
CA TYR A 343 -5.36 -14.23 0.03
C TYR A 343 -6.32 -15.07 0.86
#